data_849858cf80532c5aae9aa228674e38e4
#
_entry.id   849858cf80532c5aae9aa228674e38e4
#
_cell.length_a   1.000
_cell.length_b   1.000
_cell.length_c   1.000
_cell.angle_alpha   90.00
_cell.angle_beta   90.00
_cell.angle_gamma   90.00
#
_symmetry.space_group_name_H-M   'P 1'
#
loop_
_entity.id
_entity.type
_entity.pdbx_description
1 polymer ?
#
loop_
_entity_poly.entity_id
_entity_poly.type
_entity_poly.pdbx_seq_one_letter_code
_entity_poly.pdbx_strand_id
1 'polypeptide(L)'
;MKKHEVRLIKKSYYGMSLKGDEEQIRNTLFNLYIKTVSEGSLNILPILKEYGAADPDEGMRMIRRVEAAMGIRFADESIGELESMILASLCRIRWGFHVRGGSLDDADGIYREAILSGLPGFQVTKGDLDYFVMLFQSTKRMDGESLENWDEDGRVRQATEQLIRKFCSDLKISSEIDPEIQRQIMMHLKVAVFRLKNKIKIKNPLLEDIKYSHSFMYELTERLLKGQEEMLGVVFPDAEIAYTTMYFEVLFQENFSLNLSPEVVLVCGGGTATAVLLKQRISKYFPELRVRKICRVSDVEEETERSRPDFIISTVPLSLKNQQVIHVNPLLNSPDIDRVKNIISVLAYNRKNQYLVHRIHQTMQRGIGDLLKEEYCRFDAETDDWKEAIAMACKPLIKNGLVKPEYVEEMIHIVQNLGNYMVFIPEIAFVHGRKDNVRENCISLMKLKHPIDFGSKAKVDVKVIIVLGNITENENLADLVRILAWENNMERIKHISSYEELLSLRSEEGGGSL
;
A
#
# COMPACT_ATOMS: atom_id res chain seq x y z
N MET A 1 -1.79 -23.31 17.94
CA MET A 1 -1.36 -21.93 18.33
C MET A 1 -1.39 -21.83 19.86
N LYS A 2 -0.25 -21.89 20.55
CA LYS A 2 -0.18 -21.61 21.99
C LYS A 2 -0.31 -20.08 22.19
N LYS A 3 -1.40 -19.66 22.81
CA LYS A 3 -1.63 -18.28 23.24
C LYS A 3 -0.50 -17.83 24.18
N HIS A 4 -0.11 -16.57 24.10
CA HIS A 4 0.86 -15.91 24.98
C HIS A 4 0.65 -16.29 26.43
N GLU A 5 1.70 -16.80 27.09
CA GLU A 5 1.63 -17.32 28.47
C GLU A 5 1.71 -16.22 29.53
N VAL A 6 1.46 -14.95 29.16
CA VAL A 6 1.34 -13.86 30.14
C VAL A 6 -0.09 -13.80 30.65
N ARG A 7 -0.25 -13.93 31.97
CA ARG A 7 -1.54 -13.90 32.64
C ARG A 7 -1.65 -12.69 33.55
N LEU A 8 -2.75 -11.96 33.44
CA LEU A 8 -3.11 -10.91 34.40
C LEU A 8 -3.78 -11.55 35.61
N ILE A 9 -3.16 -11.43 36.77
CA ILE A 9 -3.70 -11.91 38.05
C ILE A 9 -4.24 -10.72 38.82
N LYS A 10 -5.55 -10.72 39.09
CA LYS A 10 -6.20 -9.78 40.03
C LYS A 10 -6.16 -10.35 41.44
N LYS A 11 -5.60 -9.62 42.39
CA LYS A 11 -5.63 -9.97 43.79
C LYS A 11 -6.46 -8.93 44.52
N SER A 12 -7.53 -9.35 45.19
CA SER A 12 -8.31 -8.48 46.08
C SER A 12 -7.35 -7.84 47.08
N TYR A 13 -7.38 -6.53 47.24
CA TYR A 13 -6.50 -5.69 48.07
C TYR A 13 -5.06 -5.45 47.59
N TYR A 14 -4.52 -6.21 46.63
CA TYR A 14 -3.12 -6.10 46.19
C TYR A 14 -2.96 -5.63 44.74
N GLY A 15 -4.08 -5.27 44.09
CA GLY A 15 -4.04 -4.78 42.73
C GLY A 15 -3.89 -5.89 41.64
N MET A 16 -3.22 -5.56 40.58
CA MET A 16 -3.02 -6.46 39.41
C MET A 16 -1.55 -6.79 39.23
N SER A 17 -1.23 -8.03 38.89
CA SER A 17 0.13 -8.46 38.56
C SER A 17 0.16 -9.26 37.28
N LEU A 18 1.25 -9.12 36.49
CA LEU A 18 1.53 -9.94 35.35
C LEU A 18 2.35 -11.16 35.77
N LYS A 19 1.94 -12.36 35.34
CA LYS A 19 2.69 -13.60 35.50
C LYS A 19 3.02 -14.20 34.15
N GLY A 20 4.29 -14.52 33.93
CA GLY A 20 4.83 -15.10 32.73
C GLY A 20 6.35 -15.00 32.72
N ASP A 21 6.95 -15.39 31.61
CA ASP A 21 8.36 -15.13 31.37
C ASP A 21 8.61 -13.64 31.19
N GLU A 22 9.72 -13.12 31.72
CA GLU A 22 9.97 -11.67 31.75
C GLU A 22 10.10 -11.07 30.35
N GLU A 23 10.73 -11.76 29.42
CA GLU A 23 10.81 -11.33 28.02
C GLU A 23 9.41 -11.20 27.40
N GLN A 24 8.55 -12.17 27.62
CA GLN A 24 7.16 -12.13 27.13
C GLN A 24 6.34 -11.02 27.82
N ILE A 25 6.59 -10.74 29.10
CA ILE A 25 5.96 -9.63 29.81
C ILE A 25 6.39 -8.31 29.18
N ARG A 26 7.68 -8.09 28.93
CA ARG A 26 8.19 -6.87 28.27
C ARG A 26 7.61 -6.70 26.87
N ASN A 27 7.59 -7.75 26.08
CA ASN A 27 7.01 -7.75 24.74
C ASN A 27 5.49 -7.49 24.75
N THR A 28 4.78 -8.00 25.77
CA THR A 28 3.34 -7.74 25.95
C THR A 28 3.08 -6.29 26.32
N LEU A 29 3.87 -5.73 27.24
CA LEU A 29 3.79 -4.31 27.63
C LEU A 29 4.05 -3.40 26.44
N PHE A 30 5.04 -3.74 25.61
CA PHE A 30 5.32 -3.01 24.38
C PHE A 30 4.17 -3.07 23.37
N ASN A 31 3.62 -4.25 23.10
CA ASN A 31 2.49 -4.40 22.21
C ASN A 31 1.23 -3.63 22.68
N LEU A 32 1.04 -3.54 24.00
CA LEU A 32 0.00 -2.71 24.60
C LEU A 32 0.30 -1.22 24.41
N TYR A 33 1.55 -0.82 24.61
CA TYR A 33 2.00 0.56 24.39
C TYR A 33 1.78 1.01 22.94
N ILE A 34 2.24 0.24 21.96
CA ILE A 34 2.01 0.54 20.53
C ILE A 34 0.51 0.69 20.24
N LYS A 35 -0.31 -0.19 20.78
CA LYS A 35 -1.76 -0.12 20.58
C LYS A 35 -2.36 1.16 21.17
N THR A 36 -1.98 1.52 22.40
CA THR A 36 -2.56 2.69 23.10
C THR A 36 -2.07 4.02 22.55
N VAL A 37 -0.81 4.12 22.14
CA VAL A 37 -0.27 5.32 21.47
C VAL A 37 -0.96 5.55 20.11
N SER A 38 -1.24 4.47 19.39
CA SER A 38 -1.90 4.57 18.08
C SER A 38 -3.39 4.97 18.18
N GLU A 39 -4.02 4.69 19.31
CA GLU A 39 -5.41 5.10 19.59
C GLU A 39 -5.48 6.50 20.23
N GLY A 40 -4.35 7.19 20.38
CA GLY A 40 -4.24 8.54 20.94
C GLY A 40 -4.54 8.62 22.44
N SER A 41 -4.62 7.46 23.13
CA SER A 41 -5.24 7.38 24.45
C SER A 41 -4.27 7.37 25.64
N LEU A 42 -2.97 7.09 25.47
CA LEU A 42 -2.04 7.10 26.61
C LEU A 42 -0.56 7.30 26.18
N ASN A 43 0.08 8.32 26.74
CA ASN A 43 1.53 8.43 26.72
C ASN A 43 2.09 7.77 27.98
N ILE A 44 2.78 6.63 27.86
CA ILE A 44 3.36 5.90 28.99
C ILE A 44 4.60 6.61 29.57
N LEU A 45 5.29 7.43 28.78
CA LEU A 45 6.50 8.12 29.22
C LEU A 45 6.32 8.95 30.50
N PRO A 46 5.24 9.75 30.69
CA PRO A 46 4.99 10.45 31.93
C PRO A 46 4.81 9.51 33.12
N ILE A 47 4.13 8.37 32.91
CA ILE A 47 3.91 7.36 33.96
C ILE A 47 5.23 6.73 34.38
N LEU A 48 6.09 6.35 33.41
CA LEU A 48 7.41 5.80 33.69
C LEU A 48 8.31 6.81 34.43
N LYS A 49 8.17 8.10 34.13
CA LYS A 49 8.85 9.21 34.81
C LYS A 49 8.36 9.39 36.27
N GLU A 50 7.05 9.35 36.46
CA GLU A 50 6.43 9.56 37.80
C GLU A 50 6.77 8.44 38.77
N TYR A 51 6.84 7.19 38.30
CA TYR A 51 7.20 6.04 39.14
C TYR A 51 8.72 5.85 39.32
N GLY A 52 9.54 6.81 38.89
CA GLY A 52 10.92 7.03 39.34
C GLY A 52 11.92 5.94 39.00
N ALA A 53 11.62 5.11 38.03
CA ALA A 53 12.42 3.92 37.79
C ALA A 53 13.58 4.14 36.82
N ALA A 54 13.55 5.18 35.99
CA ALA A 54 14.64 5.50 35.04
C ALA A 54 14.71 7.02 34.81
N ASP A 55 15.91 7.54 34.65
CA ASP A 55 16.10 8.90 34.12
C ASP A 55 15.54 8.93 32.67
N PRO A 56 14.66 9.90 32.36
CA PRO A 56 14.08 10.02 31.02
C PRO A 56 15.08 9.98 29.89
N ASP A 57 16.27 10.51 30.12
CA ASP A 57 17.30 10.60 29.09
C ASP A 57 18.13 9.32 28.94
N GLU A 58 17.96 8.30 29.82
CA GLU A 58 18.76 7.06 29.73
C GLU A 58 18.48 6.29 28.44
N GLY A 59 17.22 6.20 28.02
CA GLY A 59 16.84 5.55 26.77
C GLY A 59 17.50 6.19 25.55
N MET A 60 17.37 7.50 25.43
CA MET A 60 17.96 8.24 24.32
C MET A 60 19.50 8.22 24.34
N ARG A 61 20.13 8.29 25.54
CA ARG A 61 21.59 8.16 25.66
C ARG A 61 22.06 6.78 25.16
N MET A 62 21.35 5.71 25.49
CA MET A 62 21.67 4.36 25.04
C MET A 62 21.52 4.25 23.51
N ILE A 63 20.43 4.78 22.93
CA ILE A 63 20.22 4.80 21.47
C ILE A 63 21.38 5.48 20.77
N ARG A 64 21.75 6.69 21.18
CA ARG A 64 22.85 7.46 20.55
C ARG A 64 24.20 6.75 20.65
N ARG A 65 24.47 6.02 21.74
CA ARG A 65 25.69 5.24 21.90
C ARG A 65 25.74 4.06 20.97
N VAL A 66 24.64 3.34 20.83
CA VAL A 66 24.54 2.22 19.89
C VAL A 66 24.67 2.73 18.45
N GLU A 67 23.99 3.83 18.09
CA GLU A 67 24.16 4.45 16.77
C GLU A 67 25.62 4.80 16.48
N ALA A 68 26.30 5.43 17.44
CA ALA A 68 27.69 5.83 17.28
C ALA A 68 28.65 4.63 17.18
N ALA A 69 28.43 3.59 18.01
CA ALA A 69 29.28 2.41 18.02
C ALA A 69 29.12 1.54 16.76
N MET A 70 27.89 1.48 16.23
CA MET A 70 27.56 0.66 15.07
C MET A 70 27.66 1.42 13.73
N GLY A 71 27.84 2.74 13.75
CA GLY A 71 27.82 3.57 12.54
C GLY A 71 26.48 3.59 11.82
N ILE A 72 25.38 3.44 12.55
CA ILE A 72 24.02 3.37 12.00
C ILE A 72 23.16 4.55 12.45
N ARG A 73 22.02 4.75 11.79
CA ARG A 73 20.94 5.65 12.24
C ARG A 73 19.61 4.91 12.25
N PHE A 74 18.88 5.02 13.35
CA PHE A 74 17.51 4.51 13.41
C PHE A 74 16.55 5.49 12.75
N ALA A 75 15.44 4.97 12.22
CA ALA A 75 14.38 5.80 11.67
C ALA A 75 13.68 6.60 12.78
N ASP A 76 13.45 7.89 12.54
CA ASP A 76 12.84 8.81 13.53
C ASP A 76 11.52 8.26 14.10
N GLU A 77 10.70 7.64 13.25
CA GLU A 77 9.45 6.97 13.65
C GLU A 77 9.67 5.89 14.72
N SER A 78 10.81 5.21 14.68
CA SER A 78 11.12 4.07 15.54
C SER A 78 11.83 4.47 16.84
N ILE A 79 12.43 5.67 16.88
CA ILE A 79 13.20 6.13 18.06
C ILE A 79 12.30 6.23 19.29
N GLY A 80 11.11 6.82 19.17
CA GLY A 80 10.19 6.95 20.31
C GLY A 80 9.68 5.62 20.85
N GLU A 81 9.44 4.65 19.97
CA GLU A 81 9.07 3.29 20.36
C GLU A 81 10.22 2.57 21.04
N LEU A 82 11.43 2.64 20.48
CA LEU A 82 12.64 2.03 21.02
C LEU A 82 12.98 2.63 22.40
N GLU A 83 12.95 3.96 22.54
CA GLU A 83 13.18 4.65 23.81
C GLU A 83 12.19 4.17 24.89
N SER A 84 10.91 4.09 24.56
CA SER A 84 9.88 3.64 25.48
C SER A 84 10.10 2.19 25.95
N MET A 85 10.53 1.31 25.03
CA MET A 85 10.86 -0.08 25.38
C MET A 85 12.10 -0.18 26.28
N ILE A 86 13.13 0.59 25.97
CA ILE A 86 14.34 0.65 26.78
C ILE A 86 13.98 1.12 28.20
N LEU A 87 13.26 2.24 28.33
CA LEU A 87 12.88 2.80 29.63
C LEU A 87 11.99 1.83 30.43
N ALA A 88 11.00 1.20 29.80
CA ALA A 88 10.17 0.18 30.45
C ALA A 88 11.01 -1.01 30.94
N SER A 89 11.99 -1.45 30.13
CA SER A 89 12.91 -2.54 30.51
C SER A 89 13.83 -2.14 31.66
N LEU A 90 14.34 -0.92 31.65
CA LEU A 90 15.18 -0.39 32.76
C LEU A 90 14.38 -0.29 34.06
N CYS A 91 13.11 0.14 34.00
CA CYS A 91 12.22 0.12 35.17
C CYS A 91 12.06 -1.31 35.72
N ARG A 92 11.83 -2.29 34.88
CA ARG A 92 11.70 -3.69 35.26
C ARG A 92 12.97 -4.22 35.92
N ILE A 93 14.14 -3.91 35.37
CA ILE A 93 15.46 -4.29 35.92
C ILE A 93 15.65 -3.68 37.32
N ARG A 94 15.34 -2.37 37.50
CA ARG A 94 15.43 -1.72 38.82
C ARG A 94 14.51 -2.35 39.88
N TRP A 95 13.40 -2.93 39.46
CA TRP A 95 12.49 -3.67 40.35
C TRP A 95 12.88 -5.13 40.56
N GLY A 96 14.06 -5.55 40.05
CA GLY A 96 14.58 -6.91 40.19
C GLY A 96 13.96 -7.95 39.25
N PHE A 97 13.27 -7.51 38.18
CA PHE A 97 12.74 -8.41 37.18
C PHE A 97 13.73 -8.51 36.02
N HIS A 98 14.33 -9.67 35.85
CA HIS A 98 15.36 -9.93 34.85
C HIS A 98 14.91 -10.98 33.85
N VAL A 99 15.32 -10.80 32.59
CA VAL A 99 15.14 -11.82 31.54
C VAL A 99 16.05 -13.00 31.84
N ARG A 100 15.49 -14.22 31.83
CA ARG A 100 16.22 -15.47 32.07
C ARG A 100 16.62 -16.11 30.76
N GLY A 101 17.88 -16.55 30.70
CA GLY A 101 18.43 -17.15 29.49
C GLY A 101 19.00 -16.08 28.56
N GLY A 102 19.29 -16.46 27.34
CA GLY A 102 19.81 -15.61 26.28
C GLY A 102 20.86 -16.38 25.51
N SER A 103 20.63 -16.50 24.21
CA SER A 103 21.51 -17.18 23.27
C SER A 103 21.67 -16.40 21.95
N LEU A 104 21.44 -15.08 22.01
CA LEU A 104 21.76 -14.27 20.83
C LEU A 104 23.28 -14.24 20.67
N ASP A 105 23.75 -14.77 19.55
CA ASP A 105 25.10 -14.54 19.09
C ASP A 105 25.18 -13.09 18.61
N ASP A 106 25.82 -12.27 19.43
CA ASP A 106 26.37 -10.99 19.03
C ASP A 106 27.76 -11.30 18.48
N ALA A 107 27.84 -11.54 17.19
CA ALA A 107 29.09 -11.97 16.54
C ALA A 107 30.26 -11.05 16.86
N ASP A 108 29.99 -9.76 17.14
CA ASP A 108 31.06 -8.77 17.36
C ASP A 108 31.14 -8.23 18.81
N GLY A 109 30.13 -8.52 19.67
CA GLY A 109 30.07 -7.97 21.04
C GLY A 109 29.86 -6.44 21.13
N ILE A 110 29.90 -5.75 19.99
CA ILE A 110 29.85 -4.27 19.90
C ILE A 110 28.55 -3.73 20.49
N TYR A 111 27.42 -4.36 20.18
CA TYR A 111 26.13 -3.97 20.77
C TYR A 111 26.15 -4.04 22.28
N ARG A 112 26.67 -5.15 22.85
CA ARG A 112 26.71 -5.37 24.30
C ARG A 112 27.60 -4.35 24.99
N GLU A 113 28.75 -4.05 24.40
CA GLU A 113 29.69 -3.05 24.93
C GLU A 113 29.04 -1.65 24.89
N ALA A 114 28.44 -1.27 23.77
CA ALA A 114 27.75 0.02 23.65
C ALA A 114 26.58 0.15 24.64
N ILE A 115 25.78 -0.89 24.84
CA ILE A 115 24.67 -0.94 25.78
C ILE A 115 25.19 -0.83 27.22
N LEU A 116 26.19 -1.64 27.60
CA LEU A 116 26.77 -1.64 28.96
C LEU A 116 27.38 -0.29 29.31
N SER A 117 28.07 0.35 28.38
CA SER A 117 28.62 1.70 28.59
C SER A 117 27.52 2.75 28.84
N GLY A 118 26.30 2.46 28.47
CA GLY A 118 25.10 3.31 28.66
C GLY A 118 24.39 3.09 30.00
N LEU A 119 24.76 2.08 30.78
CA LEU A 119 24.03 1.62 31.97
C LEU A 119 24.88 1.67 33.27
N PRO A 120 25.55 2.80 33.59
CA PRO A 120 26.31 2.87 34.84
C PRO A 120 25.34 2.73 36.03
N GLY A 121 25.62 1.74 36.91
CA GLY A 121 24.85 1.49 38.12
C GLY A 121 23.66 0.55 37.96
N PHE A 122 23.40 -0.01 36.78
CA PHE A 122 22.41 -1.08 36.62
C PHE A 122 23.05 -2.46 36.76
N GLN A 123 22.39 -3.32 37.53
CA GLN A 123 22.72 -4.74 37.58
C GLN A 123 21.96 -5.45 36.47
N VAL A 124 22.58 -5.62 35.30
CA VAL A 124 21.97 -6.29 34.15
C VAL A 124 22.47 -7.73 34.04
N THR A 125 21.57 -8.65 33.75
CA THR A 125 21.91 -10.05 33.46
C THR A 125 22.31 -10.22 32.00
N LYS A 126 22.88 -11.38 31.64
CA LYS A 126 23.11 -11.71 30.22
C LYS A 126 21.80 -11.69 29.43
N GLY A 127 20.69 -12.21 29.99
CA GLY A 127 19.38 -12.20 29.36
C GLY A 127 18.83 -10.79 29.10
N ASP A 128 19.06 -9.85 30.03
CA ASP A 128 18.67 -8.45 29.81
C ASP A 128 19.47 -7.80 28.67
N LEU A 129 20.77 -8.08 28.59
CA LEU A 129 21.61 -7.59 27.49
C LEU A 129 21.17 -8.15 26.15
N ASP A 130 20.93 -9.46 26.08
CA ASP A 130 20.43 -10.10 24.87
C ASP A 130 19.09 -9.53 24.45
N TYR A 131 18.20 -9.20 25.41
CA TYR A 131 16.94 -8.53 25.13
C TYR A 131 17.15 -7.13 24.53
N PHE A 132 18.06 -6.31 25.07
CA PHE A 132 18.38 -5.01 24.49
C PHE A 132 18.99 -5.14 23.09
N VAL A 133 19.92 -6.06 22.89
CA VAL A 133 20.48 -6.35 21.54
C VAL A 133 19.35 -6.69 20.57
N MET A 134 18.42 -7.56 20.98
CA MET A 134 17.25 -7.91 20.17
C MET A 134 16.42 -6.69 19.82
N LEU A 135 16.16 -5.78 20.75
CA LEU A 135 15.42 -4.54 20.49
C LEU A 135 16.11 -3.69 19.43
N PHE A 136 17.41 -3.46 19.58
CA PHE A 136 18.20 -2.66 18.62
C PHE A 136 18.26 -3.32 17.24
N GLN A 137 18.42 -4.64 17.17
CA GLN A 137 18.45 -5.38 15.90
C GLN A 137 17.10 -5.42 15.20
N SER A 138 16.00 -5.35 15.95
CA SER A 138 14.64 -5.34 15.42
C SER A 138 14.14 -3.96 14.98
N THR A 139 14.87 -2.89 15.30
CA THR A 139 14.46 -1.51 15.01
C THR A 139 14.83 -1.12 13.59
N LYS A 140 13.93 -0.38 12.91
CA LYS A 140 14.17 0.13 11.56
C LYS A 140 15.35 1.10 11.54
N ARG A 141 16.14 1.04 10.47
CA ARG A 141 17.31 1.88 10.23
C ARG A 141 17.11 2.75 9.00
N MET A 142 17.72 3.92 9.01
CA MET A 142 17.82 4.80 7.85
C MET A 142 19.02 4.44 6.96
N ASP A 143 20.13 4.02 7.58
CA ASP A 143 21.39 3.68 6.94
C ASP A 143 22.20 2.67 7.78
N GLY A 144 23.31 2.17 7.24
CA GLY A 144 24.28 1.33 7.94
C GLY A 144 24.45 -0.08 7.40
N GLU A 145 25.70 -0.55 7.44
CA GLU A 145 26.14 -1.84 6.86
C GLU A 145 26.10 -3.03 7.83
N SER A 146 25.78 -2.82 9.10
CA SER A 146 26.14 -3.70 10.20
C SER A 146 25.32 -4.99 10.41
N LEU A 147 24.52 -5.43 9.45
CA LEU A 147 23.80 -6.73 9.52
C LEU A 147 24.43 -7.81 8.63
N GLU A 148 25.66 -7.63 8.14
CA GLU A 148 26.27 -8.59 7.22
C GLU A 148 26.40 -9.99 7.83
N ASN A 149 26.61 -10.09 9.15
CA ASN A 149 26.91 -11.35 9.82
C ASN A 149 25.67 -12.11 10.37
N TRP A 150 24.46 -11.50 10.34
CA TRP A 150 23.28 -12.13 10.95
C TRP A 150 22.63 -13.24 10.09
N ASP A 151 22.86 -13.26 8.79
CA ASP A 151 22.32 -14.30 7.88
C ASP A 151 23.36 -15.42 7.67
N GLU A 152 23.75 -16.11 8.76
CA GLU A 152 24.76 -17.16 8.72
C GLU A 152 24.43 -18.28 7.71
N ASP A 153 23.14 -18.61 7.59
CA ASP A 153 22.65 -19.65 6.66
C ASP A 153 22.46 -19.13 5.22
N GLY A 154 22.58 -17.83 4.98
CA GLY A 154 22.30 -17.21 3.68
C GLY A 154 20.84 -17.29 3.22
N ARG A 155 19.92 -17.75 4.08
CA ARG A 155 18.49 -17.97 3.71
C ARG A 155 17.77 -16.69 3.35
N VAL A 156 18.00 -15.61 4.08
CA VAL A 156 17.37 -14.31 3.77
C VAL A 156 17.91 -13.76 2.46
N ARG A 157 19.20 -13.90 2.20
CA ARG A 157 19.82 -13.53 0.91
C ARG A 157 19.17 -14.34 -0.23
N GLN A 158 19.10 -15.65 -0.09
CA GLN A 158 18.50 -16.53 -1.10
C GLN A 158 17.02 -16.19 -1.32
N ALA A 159 16.25 -15.94 -0.25
CA ALA A 159 14.86 -15.52 -0.34
C ALA A 159 14.72 -14.20 -1.09
N THR A 160 15.57 -13.21 -0.76
CA THR A 160 15.56 -11.91 -1.43
C THR A 160 15.81 -12.04 -2.94
N GLU A 161 16.83 -12.82 -3.31
CA GLU A 161 17.14 -13.06 -4.73
C GLU A 161 16.00 -13.78 -5.47
N GLN A 162 15.36 -14.75 -4.81
CA GLN A 162 14.22 -15.46 -5.39
C GLN A 162 13.00 -14.54 -5.53
N LEU A 163 12.71 -13.72 -4.51
CA LEU A 163 11.63 -12.74 -4.53
C LEU A 163 11.80 -11.74 -5.68
N ILE A 164 12.99 -11.14 -5.80
CA ILE A 164 13.29 -10.18 -6.84
C ILE A 164 13.20 -10.82 -8.23
N ARG A 165 13.81 -12.01 -8.41
CA ARG A 165 13.75 -12.75 -9.68
C ARG A 165 12.32 -13.05 -10.10
N LYS A 166 11.51 -13.54 -9.14
CA LYS A 166 10.11 -13.87 -9.42
C LYS A 166 9.28 -12.63 -9.70
N PHE A 167 9.50 -11.55 -8.96
CA PHE A 167 8.86 -10.26 -9.19
C PHE A 167 9.14 -9.76 -10.62
N CYS A 168 10.41 -9.74 -11.04
CA CYS A 168 10.79 -9.32 -12.39
C CYS A 168 10.22 -10.23 -13.47
N SER A 169 10.21 -11.55 -13.23
CA SER A 169 9.64 -12.53 -14.15
C SER A 169 8.12 -12.37 -14.29
N ASP A 170 7.40 -12.26 -13.18
CA ASP A 170 5.94 -12.12 -13.18
C ASP A 170 5.51 -10.82 -13.88
N LEU A 171 6.27 -9.75 -13.71
CA LEU A 171 6.00 -8.46 -14.34
C LEU A 171 6.70 -8.28 -15.70
N LYS A 172 7.50 -9.23 -16.17
CA LYS A 172 8.29 -9.12 -17.41
C LYS A 172 9.10 -7.82 -17.52
N ILE A 173 9.68 -7.38 -16.42
CA ILE A 173 10.60 -6.24 -16.35
C ILE A 173 12.06 -6.74 -16.36
N SER A 174 13.00 -5.83 -16.55
CA SER A 174 14.44 -6.17 -16.52
C SER A 174 14.82 -6.83 -15.19
N SER A 175 15.66 -7.84 -15.27
CA SER A 175 16.30 -8.45 -14.10
C SER A 175 17.63 -7.77 -13.71
N GLU A 176 18.09 -6.81 -14.50
CA GLU A 176 19.21 -5.95 -14.15
C GLU A 176 18.73 -4.87 -13.20
N ILE A 177 18.94 -5.11 -11.92
CA ILE A 177 18.45 -4.26 -10.83
C ILE A 177 19.64 -3.52 -10.23
N ASP A 178 19.42 -2.26 -9.85
CA ASP A 178 20.37 -1.49 -9.09
C ASP A 178 20.80 -2.28 -7.83
N PRO A 179 22.09 -2.57 -7.66
CA PRO A 179 22.60 -3.28 -6.49
C PRO A 179 22.19 -2.62 -5.17
N GLU A 180 22.00 -1.30 -5.16
CA GLU A 180 21.59 -0.57 -3.96
C GLU A 180 20.15 -0.90 -3.57
N ILE A 181 19.21 -0.96 -4.51
CA ILE A 181 17.82 -1.37 -4.25
C ILE A 181 17.78 -2.82 -3.76
N GLN A 182 18.51 -3.71 -4.42
CA GLN A 182 18.62 -5.10 -3.97
C GLN A 182 19.13 -5.18 -2.53
N ARG A 183 20.17 -4.41 -2.19
CA ARG A 183 20.70 -4.31 -0.84
C ARG A 183 19.66 -3.81 0.16
N GLN A 184 18.91 -2.76 -0.19
CA GLN A 184 17.86 -2.19 0.67
C GLN A 184 16.73 -3.20 0.93
N ILE A 185 16.25 -3.92 -0.08
CA ILE A 185 15.25 -4.98 0.07
C ILE A 185 15.79 -6.08 1.00
N MET A 186 17.02 -6.53 0.79
CA MET A 186 17.65 -7.54 1.63
C MET A 186 17.76 -7.09 3.08
N MET A 187 18.20 -5.86 3.32
CA MET A 187 18.32 -5.31 4.67
C MET A 187 16.97 -5.19 5.37
N HIS A 188 15.93 -4.74 4.65
CA HIS A 188 14.57 -4.71 5.18
C HIS A 188 14.09 -6.12 5.57
N LEU A 189 14.24 -7.10 4.68
CA LEU A 189 13.83 -8.47 4.95
C LEU A 189 14.59 -9.12 6.09
N LYS A 190 15.91 -8.85 6.23
CA LYS A 190 16.70 -9.31 7.39
C LYS A 190 16.07 -8.83 8.70
N VAL A 191 15.79 -7.54 8.81
CA VAL A 191 15.19 -6.95 10.01
C VAL A 191 13.77 -7.48 10.23
N ALA A 192 12.97 -7.60 9.18
CA ALA A 192 11.60 -8.13 9.25
C ALA A 192 11.58 -9.60 9.75
N VAL A 193 12.39 -10.47 9.15
CA VAL A 193 12.50 -11.88 9.55
C VAL A 193 13.01 -12.01 10.99
N PHE A 194 13.97 -11.18 11.39
CA PHE A 194 14.46 -11.13 12.77
C PHE A 194 13.34 -10.77 13.75
N ARG A 195 12.55 -9.72 13.47
CA ARG A 195 11.39 -9.33 14.28
C ARG A 195 10.38 -10.48 14.41
N LEU A 196 10.03 -11.09 13.28
CA LEU A 196 9.03 -12.16 13.24
C LEU A 196 9.46 -13.39 14.04
N LYS A 197 10.75 -13.81 13.94
CA LYS A 197 11.31 -14.90 14.75
C LYS A 197 11.26 -14.60 16.24
N ASN A 198 11.50 -13.34 16.63
CA ASN A 198 11.45 -12.89 18.02
C ASN A 198 10.05 -12.40 18.45
N LYS A 199 9.00 -12.60 17.64
CA LYS A 199 7.60 -12.25 17.93
C LYS A 199 7.37 -10.75 18.24
N ILE A 200 8.22 -9.89 17.71
CA ILE A 200 8.11 -8.44 17.81
C ILE A 200 7.13 -7.97 16.74
N LYS A 201 6.08 -7.29 17.18
CA LYS A 201 5.07 -6.71 16.28
C LYS A 201 5.48 -5.29 15.90
N ILE A 202 5.25 -4.94 14.67
CA ILE A 202 5.35 -3.56 14.20
C ILE A 202 4.00 -3.06 13.72
N LYS A 203 3.88 -1.75 13.65
CA LYS A 203 2.76 -1.07 13.04
C LYS A 203 3.24 -0.38 11.77
N ASN A 204 2.40 -0.39 10.76
CA ASN A 204 2.63 0.40 9.56
C ASN A 204 1.53 1.46 9.49
N PRO A 205 1.84 2.75 9.72
CA PRO A 205 0.82 3.80 9.67
C PRO A 205 0.24 3.99 8.26
N LEU A 206 0.97 3.57 7.22
CA LEU A 206 0.56 3.65 5.82
C LEU A 206 -0.13 2.37 5.32
N LEU A 207 -0.39 1.38 6.19
CA LEU A 207 -0.93 0.08 5.79
C LEU A 207 -2.21 0.21 4.96
N GLU A 208 -3.17 0.97 5.45
CA GLU A 208 -4.44 1.16 4.76
C GLU A 208 -4.24 1.90 3.43
N ASP A 209 -3.45 2.97 3.43
CA ASP A 209 -3.16 3.72 2.22
C ASP A 209 -2.46 2.86 1.15
N ILE A 210 -1.52 1.99 1.56
CA ILE A 210 -0.83 1.06 0.66
C ILE A 210 -1.81 0.03 0.10
N LYS A 211 -2.64 -0.57 0.96
CA LYS A 211 -3.65 -1.54 0.52
C LYS A 211 -4.65 -0.93 -0.48
N TYR A 212 -4.98 0.36 -0.32
CA TYR A 212 -5.91 1.05 -1.22
C TYR A 212 -5.22 1.56 -2.48
N SER A 213 -4.12 2.31 -2.34
CA SER A 213 -3.50 2.99 -3.47
C SER A 213 -2.59 2.08 -4.31
N HIS A 214 -2.09 0.99 -3.72
CA HIS A 214 -1.16 0.05 -4.33
C HIS A 214 -1.66 -1.40 -4.26
N SER A 215 -2.98 -1.61 -4.33
CA SER A 215 -3.64 -2.90 -4.10
C SER A 215 -3.04 -4.05 -4.89
N PHE A 216 -2.80 -3.88 -6.18
CA PHE A 216 -2.20 -4.92 -7.04
C PHE A 216 -0.74 -5.23 -6.66
N MET A 217 0.03 -4.21 -6.32
CA MET A 217 1.41 -4.41 -5.89
C MET A 217 1.47 -5.08 -4.52
N TYR A 218 0.56 -4.70 -3.61
CA TYR A 218 0.42 -5.32 -2.29
C TYR A 218 0.08 -6.81 -2.42
N GLU A 219 -0.89 -7.17 -3.26
CA GLU A 219 -1.28 -8.56 -3.52
C GLU A 219 -0.13 -9.38 -4.13
N LEU A 220 0.57 -8.82 -5.12
CA LEU A 220 1.75 -9.47 -5.69
C LEU A 220 2.81 -9.72 -4.62
N THR A 221 3.10 -8.71 -3.80
CA THR A 221 4.08 -8.79 -2.70
C THR A 221 3.70 -9.86 -1.68
N GLU A 222 2.43 -9.88 -1.27
CA GLU A 222 1.90 -10.88 -0.34
C GLU A 222 2.10 -12.29 -0.88
N ARG A 223 1.70 -12.54 -2.13
CA ARG A 223 1.87 -13.84 -2.79
C ARG A 223 3.34 -14.26 -2.86
N LEU A 224 4.23 -13.33 -3.19
CA LEU A 224 5.66 -13.58 -3.27
C LEU A 224 6.26 -13.92 -1.91
N LEU A 225 5.91 -13.16 -0.87
CA LEU A 225 6.37 -13.39 0.50
C LEU A 225 5.85 -14.71 1.08
N LYS A 226 4.57 -15.05 0.84
CA LYS A 226 3.99 -16.36 1.21
C LYS A 226 4.80 -17.52 0.64
N GLY A 227 5.31 -17.40 -0.58
CA GLY A 227 6.18 -18.40 -1.19
C GLY A 227 7.54 -18.59 -0.51
N GLN A 228 7.93 -17.70 0.41
CA GLN A 228 9.20 -17.75 1.14
C GLN A 228 9.03 -18.08 2.63
N GLU A 229 7.80 -18.14 3.14
CA GLU A 229 7.51 -18.35 4.56
C GLU A 229 8.09 -19.65 5.12
N GLU A 230 7.97 -20.75 4.38
CA GLU A 230 8.51 -22.04 4.77
C GLU A 230 10.05 -22.00 4.89
N MET A 231 10.74 -21.44 3.89
CA MET A 231 12.20 -21.33 3.89
C MET A 231 12.71 -20.42 5.01
N LEU A 232 12.01 -19.33 5.28
CA LEU A 232 12.39 -18.35 6.31
C LEU A 232 11.93 -18.76 7.71
N GLY A 233 10.95 -19.68 7.81
CA GLY A 233 10.37 -20.13 9.08
C GLY A 233 9.53 -19.05 9.79
N VAL A 234 8.92 -18.14 9.04
CA VAL A 234 8.09 -17.02 9.55
C VAL A 234 6.81 -16.87 8.74
N VAL A 235 5.82 -16.16 9.30
CA VAL A 235 4.61 -15.74 8.59
C VAL A 235 4.59 -14.21 8.57
N PHE A 236 4.43 -13.63 7.38
CA PHE A 236 4.46 -12.18 7.22
C PHE A 236 3.08 -11.57 7.52
N PRO A 237 2.96 -10.69 8.52
CA PRO A 237 1.75 -9.93 8.77
C PRO A 237 1.61 -8.76 7.79
N ASP A 238 0.39 -8.26 7.63
CA ASP A 238 0.03 -7.14 6.74
C ASP A 238 0.99 -5.95 6.83
N ALA A 239 1.44 -5.59 8.04
CA ALA A 239 2.34 -4.45 8.23
C ALA A 239 3.70 -4.65 7.56
N GLU A 240 4.28 -5.86 7.60
CA GLU A 240 5.55 -6.18 6.95
C GLU A 240 5.37 -6.32 5.43
N ILE A 241 4.24 -6.89 4.99
CA ILE A 241 3.89 -6.97 3.57
C ILE A 241 3.80 -5.56 2.99
N ALA A 242 3.12 -4.63 3.68
CA ALA A 242 3.00 -3.25 3.22
C ALA A 242 4.35 -2.52 3.13
N TYR A 243 5.26 -2.71 4.09
CA TYR A 243 6.61 -2.15 3.98
C TYR A 243 7.40 -2.74 2.82
N THR A 244 7.32 -4.07 2.62
CA THR A 244 7.97 -4.72 1.48
C THR A 244 7.38 -4.25 0.16
N THR A 245 6.06 -3.98 0.11
CA THR A 245 5.38 -3.42 -1.06
C THR A 245 5.98 -2.08 -1.48
N MET A 246 6.33 -1.21 -0.53
CA MET A 246 6.96 0.08 -0.84
C MET A 246 8.31 -0.11 -1.56
N TYR A 247 9.13 -1.08 -1.15
CA TYR A 247 10.39 -1.39 -1.83
C TYR A 247 10.15 -1.95 -3.23
N PHE A 248 9.17 -2.81 -3.41
CA PHE A 248 8.82 -3.32 -4.73
C PHE A 248 8.21 -2.25 -5.65
N GLU A 249 7.53 -1.25 -5.09
CA GLU A 249 7.10 -0.08 -5.85
C GLU A 249 8.29 0.71 -6.39
N VAL A 250 9.31 0.96 -5.58
CA VAL A 250 10.55 1.63 -6.03
C VAL A 250 11.23 0.79 -7.10
N LEU A 251 11.39 -0.52 -6.86
CA LEU A 251 11.97 -1.46 -7.82
C LEU A 251 11.22 -1.44 -9.16
N PHE A 252 9.89 -1.43 -9.11
CA PHE A 252 9.05 -1.37 -10.31
C PHE A 252 9.24 -0.05 -11.05
N GLN A 253 9.17 1.08 -10.37
CA GLN A 253 9.29 2.41 -10.98
C GLN A 253 10.63 2.61 -11.69
N GLU A 254 11.73 2.14 -11.11
CA GLU A 254 13.06 2.28 -11.71
C GLU A 254 13.31 1.35 -12.90
N ASN A 255 12.73 0.15 -12.89
CA ASN A 255 12.96 -0.85 -13.94
C ASN A 255 11.84 -0.94 -14.98
N PHE A 256 10.75 -0.19 -14.78
CA PHE A 256 9.61 -0.19 -15.65
C PHE A 256 9.66 1.00 -16.61
N SER A 257 10.44 0.88 -17.67
CA SER A 257 10.49 1.87 -18.75
C SER A 257 9.31 1.70 -19.72
N LEU A 258 8.08 1.90 -19.23
CA LEU A 258 6.99 2.22 -20.14
C LEU A 258 7.23 3.63 -20.67
N ASN A 259 7.03 3.80 -21.98
CA ASN A 259 6.87 5.12 -22.60
C ASN A 259 5.52 5.70 -22.11
N LEU A 260 5.49 6.05 -20.81
CA LEU A 260 4.31 6.59 -20.12
C LEU A 260 4.10 8.07 -20.39
N SER A 261 4.91 8.63 -21.31
CA SER A 261 4.74 10.02 -21.72
C SER A 261 3.34 10.17 -22.34
N PRO A 262 2.39 10.82 -21.66
CA PRO A 262 1.09 11.05 -22.25
C PRO A 262 1.23 11.91 -23.50
N GLU A 263 0.47 11.58 -24.53
CA GLU A 263 0.47 12.28 -25.81
C GLU A 263 -0.68 13.26 -25.85
N VAL A 264 -0.36 14.53 -26.12
CA VAL A 264 -1.36 15.61 -26.09
C VAL A 264 -1.38 16.39 -27.39
N VAL A 265 -2.57 16.87 -27.72
CA VAL A 265 -2.78 17.88 -28.76
C VAL A 265 -3.04 19.23 -28.08
N LEU A 266 -2.36 20.28 -28.55
CA LEU A 266 -2.58 21.65 -28.09
C LEU A 266 -3.51 22.35 -29.07
N VAL A 267 -4.57 22.95 -28.56
CA VAL A 267 -5.50 23.80 -29.34
C VAL A 267 -5.34 25.24 -28.92
N CYS A 268 -4.97 26.10 -29.85
CA CYS A 268 -4.74 27.50 -29.56
C CYS A 268 -5.55 28.42 -30.47
N GLY A 269 -6.43 29.26 -29.88
CA GLY A 269 -7.18 30.29 -30.59
C GLY A 269 -6.44 31.63 -30.76
N GLY A 270 -5.30 31.82 -30.09
CA GLY A 270 -4.61 33.11 -29.99
C GLY A 270 -3.50 33.37 -31.01
N GLY A 271 -3.38 32.52 -32.05
CA GLY A 271 -2.35 32.66 -33.09
C GLY A 271 -0.98 32.05 -32.74
N THR A 272 -0.03 32.16 -33.68
CA THR A 272 1.25 31.44 -33.64
C THR A 272 2.11 31.75 -32.41
N ALA A 273 2.20 33.01 -32.02
CA ALA A 273 3.04 33.42 -30.89
C ALA A 273 2.52 32.82 -29.55
N THR A 274 1.21 32.85 -29.34
CA THR A 274 0.56 32.27 -28.16
C THR A 274 0.72 30.75 -28.14
N ALA A 275 0.60 30.10 -29.29
CA ALA A 275 0.76 28.66 -29.41
C ALA A 275 2.20 28.21 -29.09
N VAL A 276 3.21 28.92 -29.59
CA VAL A 276 4.62 28.66 -29.29
C VAL A 276 4.92 28.86 -27.81
N LEU A 277 4.41 29.94 -27.20
CA LEU A 277 4.59 30.22 -25.78
C LEU A 277 3.96 29.11 -24.92
N LEU A 278 2.73 28.70 -25.22
CA LEU A 278 2.05 27.61 -24.53
C LEU A 278 2.87 26.32 -24.62
N LYS A 279 3.33 25.95 -25.81
CA LYS A 279 4.16 24.74 -26.02
C LYS A 279 5.43 24.79 -25.15
N GLN A 280 6.15 25.93 -25.16
CA GLN A 280 7.35 26.08 -24.34
C GLN A 280 7.07 25.94 -22.84
N ARG A 281 5.96 26.52 -22.36
CA ARG A 281 5.56 26.38 -20.97
C ARG A 281 5.15 24.95 -20.61
N ILE A 282 4.37 24.28 -21.47
CA ILE A 282 4.02 22.86 -21.30
C ILE A 282 5.29 22.01 -21.19
N SER A 283 6.23 22.16 -22.12
CA SER A 283 7.49 21.39 -22.09
C SER A 283 8.36 21.69 -20.86
N LYS A 284 8.25 22.93 -20.29
CA LYS A 284 8.99 23.31 -19.09
C LYS A 284 8.40 22.74 -17.81
N TYR A 285 7.06 22.79 -17.66
CA TYR A 285 6.37 22.35 -16.44
C TYR A 285 6.03 20.85 -16.43
N PHE A 286 5.94 20.24 -17.62
CA PHE A 286 5.56 18.84 -17.82
C PHE A 286 6.47 18.19 -18.86
N PRO A 287 7.76 17.97 -18.54
CA PRO A 287 8.72 17.35 -19.46
C PRO A 287 8.32 15.93 -19.89
N GLU A 288 7.47 15.29 -19.09
CA GLU A 288 6.89 13.97 -19.36
C GLU A 288 5.80 13.98 -20.44
N LEU A 289 5.23 15.15 -20.81
CA LEU A 289 4.22 15.25 -21.84
C LEU A 289 4.83 15.32 -23.23
N ARG A 290 4.31 14.50 -24.15
CA ARG A 290 4.65 14.56 -25.57
C ARG A 290 3.59 15.35 -26.34
N VAL A 291 3.92 16.57 -26.77
CA VAL A 291 3.05 17.37 -27.65
C VAL A 291 3.13 16.84 -29.06
N ARG A 292 2.07 16.15 -29.51
CA ARG A 292 1.97 15.60 -30.88
C ARG A 292 1.81 16.69 -31.91
N LYS A 293 0.87 17.61 -31.68
CA LYS A 293 0.56 18.69 -32.61
C LYS A 293 -0.04 19.89 -31.91
N ILE A 294 0.09 21.04 -32.55
CA ILE A 294 -0.66 22.24 -32.25
C ILE A 294 -1.62 22.47 -33.41
N CYS A 295 -2.91 22.61 -33.14
CA CYS A 295 -3.93 22.80 -34.17
C CYS A 295 -4.89 23.95 -33.82
N ARG A 296 -5.68 24.33 -34.81
CA ARG A 296 -6.79 25.28 -34.65
C ARG A 296 -8.02 24.55 -34.15
N VAL A 297 -8.99 25.32 -33.63
CA VAL A 297 -10.28 24.79 -33.19
C VAL A 297 -11.01 24.02 -34.28
N SER A 298 -10.93 24.51 -35.56
CA SER A 298 -11.56 23.87 -36.70
C SER A 298 -10.99 22.50 -37.06
N ASP A 299 -9.75 22.23 -36.68
CA ASP A 299 -8.99 21.06 -37.11
C ASP A 299 -8.89 20.00 -35.99
N VAL A 300 -9.44 20.31 -34.80
CA VAL A 300 -9.23 19.47 -33.59
C VAL A 300 -9.91 18.12 -33.68
N GLU A 301 -11.10 18.02 -34.26
CA GLU A 301 -11.83 16.75 -34.40
C GLU A 301 -11.08 15.79 -35.30
N GLU A 302 -10.68 16.25 -36.52
CA GLU A 302 -9.90 15.45 -37.47
C GLU A 302 -8.56 15.02 -36.86
N GLU A 303 -7.87 15.95 -36.14
CA GLU A 303 -6.59 15.63 -35.53
C GLU A 303 -6.75 14.64 -34.38
N THR A 304 -7.82 14.73 -33.61
CA THR A 304 -8.12 13.81 -32.48
C THR A 304 -8.40 12.39 -33.02
N GLU A 305 -9.16 12.25 -34.08
CA GLU A 305 -9.41 10.94 -34.71
C GLU A 305 -8.13 10.33 -35.24
N ARG A 306 -7.24 11.16 -35.82
CA ARG A 306 -6.00 10.69 -36.42
C ARG A 306 -4.93 10.33 -35.40
N SER A 307 -4.70 11.19 -34.40
CA SER A 307 -3.58 11.05 -33.43
C SER A 307 -3.96 10.34 -32.14
N ARG A 308 -5.26 10.23 -31.82
CA ARG A 308 -5.82 9.64 -30.59
C ARG A 308 -5.02 10.06 -29.35
N PRO A 309 -4.97 11.38 -29.05
CA PRO A 309 -4.22 11.86 -27.92
C PRO A 309 -4.86 11.39 -26.61
N ASP A 310 -4.08 11.29 -25.54
CA ASP A 310 -4.59 10.96 -24.20
C ASP A 310 -5.54 12.03 -23.67
N PHE A 311 -5.23 13.29 -23.95
CA PHE A 311 -6.10 14.43 -23.66
C PHE A 311 -5.69 15.65 -24.50
N ILE A 312 -6.54 16.66 -24.48
CA ILE A 312 -6.33 17.90 -25.23
C ILE A 312 -6.14 19.05 -24.24
N ILE A 313 -5.16 19.90 -24.49
CA ILE A 313 -4.98 21.16 -23.79
C ILE A 313 -5.41 22.30 -24.71
N SER A 314 -6.41 23.08 -24.30
CA SER A 314 -6.98 24.14 -25.11
C SER A 314 -6.94 25.51 -24.41
N THR A 315 -6.62 26.56 -25.16
CA THR A 315 -6.73 27.95 -24.69
C THR A 315 -8.11 28.55 -24.87
N VAL A 316 -9.03 27.80 -25.46
CA VAL A 316 -10.44 28.19 -25.65
C VAL A 316 -11.34 27.10 -25.10
N PRO A 317 -12.53 27.43 -24.60
CA PRO A 317 -13.48 26.43 -24.15
C PRO A 317 -13.87 25.52 -25.32
N LEU A 318 -13.67 24.22 -25.16
CA LEU A 318 -14.02 23.19 -26.13
C LEU A 318 -14.69 22.02 -25.43
N SER A 319 -15.65 21.39 -26.11
CA SER A 319 -16.26 20.13 -25.67
C SER A 319 -16.24 19.17 -26.86
N LEU A 320 -15.56 18.08 -26.74
CA LEU A 320 -15.44 17.03 -27.74
C LEU A 320 -16.03 15.73 -27.18
N LYS A 321 -16.72 14.99 -28.05
CA LYS A 321 -17.26 13.68 -27.63
C LYS A 321 -16.09 12.71 -27.38
N ASN A 322 -16.15 11.98 -26.28
CA ASN A 322 -15.20 10.94 -25.92
C ASN A 322 -13.74 11.40 -25.79
N GLN A 323 -13.49 12.70 -25.58
CA GLN A 323 -12.14 13.23 -25.42
C GLN A 323 -12.07 14.22 -24.26
N GLN A 324 -11.12 14.00 -23.37
CA GLN A 324 -10.88 14.93 -22.25
C GLN A 324 -10.19 16.20 -22.75
N VAL A 325 -10.79 17.36 -22.46
CA VAL A 325 -10.24 18.67 -22.81
C VAL A 325 -9.97 19.47 -21.54
N ILE A 326 -8.74 19.97 -21.41
CA ILE A 326 -8.34 20.87 -20.32
C ILE A 326 -8.26 22.28 -20.87
N HIS A 327 -9.13 23.17 -20.40
CA HIS A 327 -9.05 24.59 -20.70
C HIS A 327 -8.02 25.26 -19.80
N VAL A 328 -7.03 25.92 -20.41
CA VAL A 328 -5.92 26.59 -19.71
C VAL A 328 -5.72 28.01 -20.21
N ASN A 329 -5.19 28.88 -19.33
CA ASN A 329 -4.67 30.15 -19.77
C ASN A 329 -3.38 29.93 -20.59
N PRO A 330 -3.14 30.67 -21.69
CA PRO A 330 -1.90 30.54 -22.47
C PRO A 330 -0.61 30.72 -21.64
N LEU A 331 -0.69 31.43 -20.53
CA LEU A 331 0.43 31.66 -19.61
C LEU A 331 0.58 30.56 -18.55
N LEU A 332 -0.33 29.56 -18.49
CA LEU A 332 -0.34 28.49 -17.48
C LEU A 332 -0.18 29.04 -16.05
N ASN A 333 -1.27 29.45 -15.46
CA ASN A 333 -1.31 29.85 -14.05
C ASN A 333 -1.24 28.62 -13.12
N SER A 334 -1.04 28.83 -11.81
CA SER A 334 -0.92 27.72 -10.85
C SER A 334 -2.11 26.75 -10.87
N PRO A 335 -3.38 27.20 -10.91
CA PRO A 335 -4.52 26.27 -11.05
C PRO A 335 -4.51 25.45 -12.33
N ASP A 336 -4.00 26.01 -13.45
CA ASP A 336 -3.88 25.26 -14.70
C ASP A 336 -2.82 24.14 -14.58
N ILE A 337 -1.68 24.49 -13.97
CA ILE A 337 -0.59 23.54 -13.71
C ILE A 337 -1.11 22.37 -12.86
N ASP A 338 -1.85 22.67 -11.80
CA ASP A 338 -2.39 21.65 -10.91
C ASP A 338 -3.40 20.73 -11.61
N ARG A 339 -4.27 21.29 -12.48
CA ARG A 339 -5.22 20.49 -13.28
C ARG A 339 -4.49 19.54 -14.23
N VAL A 340 -3.49 20.03 -14.94
CA VAL A 340 -2.71 19.20 -15.88
C VAL A 340 -1.93 18.12 -15.12
N LYS A 341 -1.28 18.44 -13.98
CA LYS A 341 -0.59 17.48 -13.11
C LYS A 341 -1.52 16.37 -12.65
N ASN A 342 -2.73 16.72 -12.20
CA ASN A 342 -3.70 15.73 -11.73
C ASN A 342 -4.06 14.72 -12.83
N ILE A 343 -4.27 15.18 -14.07
CA ILE A 343 -4.60 14.29 -15.19
C ILE A 343 -3.41 13.41 -15.55
N ILE A 344 -2.19 13.95 -15.61
CA ILE A 344 -0.98 13.16 -15.84
C ILE A 344 -0.86 12.05 -14.77
N SER A 345 -1.05 12.40 -13.50
CA SER A 345 -0.96 11.44 -12.38
C SER A 345 -2.01 10.34 -12.50
N VAL A 346 -3.26 10.68 -12.85
CA VAL A 346 -4.34 9.71 -13.06
C VAL A 346 -4.02 8.79 -14.23
N LEU A 347 -3.54 9.32 -15.36
CA LEU A 347 -3.18 8.52 -16.53
C LEU A 347 -2.01 7.57 -16.23
N ALA A 348 -0.97 8.06 -15.56
CA ALA A 348 0.17 7.24 -15.16
C ALA A 348 -0.26 6.10 -14.23
N TYR A 349 -1.09 6.41 -13.24
CA TYR A 349 -1.66 5.43 -12.31
C TYR A 349 -2.50 4.37 -13.05
N ASN A 350 -3.40 4.80 -13.94
CA ASN A 350 -4.26 3.90 -14.70
C ASN A 350 -3.45 2.97 -15.60
N ARG A 351 -2.46 3.50 -16.33
CA ARG A 351 -1.57 2.69 -17.21
C ARG A 351 -0.77 1.67 -16.40
N LYS A 352 -0.23 2.10 -15.25
CA LYS A 352 0.47 1.20 -14.33
C LYS A 352 -0.44 0.07 -13.88
N ASN A 353 -1.63 0.39 -13.39
CA ASN A 353 -2.57 -0.63 -12.90
C ASN A 353 -3.05 -1.57 -14.00
N GLN A 354 -3.35 -1.06 -15.19
CA GLN A 354 -3.67 -1.90 -16.35
C GLN A 354 -2.54 -2.87 -16.66
N TYR A 355 -1.28 -2.40 -16.63
CA TYR A 355 -0.12 -3.26 -16.85
C TYR A 355 0.00 -4.34 -15.77
N LEU A 356 -0.08 -3.96 -14.49
CA LEU A 356 0.03 -4.87 -13.34
C LEU A 356 -1.06 -5.94 -13.40
N VAL A 357 -2.29 -5.53 -13.61
CA VAL A 357 -3.44 -6.42 -13.77
C VAL A 357 -3.22 -7.45 -14.85
N HIS A 358 -2.82 -7.01 -16.04
CA HIS A 358 -2.58 -7.91 -17.17
C HIS A 358 -1.47 -8.95 -16.90
N ARG A 359 -0.56 -8.67 -15.95
CA ARG A 359 0.58 -9.55 -15.65
C ARG A 359 0.38 -10.43 -14.42
N ILE A 360 -0.27 -9.93 -13.39
CA ILE A 360 -0.40 -10.64 -12.10
C ILE A 360 -1.32 -11.86 -12.22
N HIS A 361 -2.30 -11.86 -13.14
CA HIS A 361 -3.43 -12.79 -13.11
C HIS A 361 -3.42 -13.89 -14.18
N GLN A 362 -2.26 -14.33 -14.64
CA GLN A 362 -2.18 -15.46 -15.60
C GLN A 362 -2.51 -16.85 -15.00
N THR A 363 -2.89 -16.97 -13.73
CA THR A 363 -2.92 -18.27 -13.03
C THR A 363 -4.24 -18.69 -12.38
N MET A 364 -5.35 -17.90 -12.46
CA MET A 364 -6.62 -18.27 -11.83
C MET A 364 -7.73 -18.62 -12.83
N GLN A 365 -8.64 -19.56 -12.45
CA GLN A 365 -9.57 -20.22 -13.36
C GLN A 365 -11.07 -19.95 -13.07
N ARG A 366 -11.42 -18.92 -12.26
CA ARG A 366 -12.84 -18.62 -12.00
C ARG A 366 -13.45 -17.82 -13.14
N GLY A 367 -14.68 -18.21 -13.56
CA GLY A 367 -15.48 -17.47 -14.52
C GLY A 367 -16.21 -16.31 -13.88
N ILE A 368 -16.78 -15.40 -14.69
CA ILE A 368 -17.50 -14.22 -14.16
C ILE A 368 -18.74 -14.61 -13.33
N GLY A 369 -19.39 -15.73 -13.65
CA GLY A 369 -20.53 -16.25 -12.90
C GLY A 369 -20.17 -16.78 -11.51
N ASP A 370 -18.89 -17.16 -11.28
CA ASP A 370 -18.39 -17.58 -9.96
C ASP A 370 -18.16 -16.38 -9.04
N LEU A 371 -17.96 -15.20 -9.63
CA LEU A 371 -17.65 -13.95 -8.93
C LEU A 371 -18.88 -13.08 -8.68
N LEU A 372 -19.78 -13.00 -9.67
CA LEU A 372 -20.94 -12.12 -9.69
C LEU A 372 -22.23 -12.95 -9.80
N LYS A 373 -23.04 -12.94 -8.75
CA LYS A 373 -24.39 -13.54 -8.76
C LYS A 373 -25.40 -12.57 -9.37
N GLU A 374 -26.42 -13.09 -10.06
CA GLU A 374 -27.47 -12.30 -10.70
C GLU A 374 -28.12 -11.31 -9.76
N GLU A 375 -28.43 -11.72 -8.53
CA GLU A 375 -29.08 -10.89 -7.50
C GLU A 375 -28.25 -9.67 -7.06
N TYR A 376 -26.94 -9.63 -7.37
CA TYR A 376 -26.04 -8.53 -7.08
C TYR A 376 -25.73 -7.67 -8.32
N CYS A 377 -26.35 -7.99 -9.45
CA CYS A 377 -26.19 -7.25 -10.69
C CYS A 377 -27.38 -6.37 -10.98
N ARG A 378 -27.15 -5.17 -11.48
CA ARG A 378 -28.18 -4.24 -11.92
C ARG A 378 -27.78 -3.60 -13.23
N PHE A 379 -28.69 -3.64 -14.20
CA PHE A 379 -28.47 -3.08 -15.54
C PHE A 379 -29.38 -1.87 -15.76
N ASP A 380 -28.90 -0.92 -16.60
CA ASP A 380 -29.63 0.28 -17.02
C ASP A 380 -30.17 1.15 -15.87
N ALA A 381 -29.35 1.30 -14.80
CA ALA A 381 -29.64 2.18 -13.69
C ALA A 381 -29.53 3.66 -14.12
N GLU A 382 -30.39 4.52 -13.58
CA GLU A 382 -30.40 5.95 -13.87
C GLU A 382 -30.12 6.74 -12.60
N THR A 383 -29.09 7.57 -12.63
CA THR A 383 -28.79 8.63 -11.66
C THR A 383 -27.73 9.53 -12.27
N ASP A 384 -27.67 10.78 -11.85
CA ASP A 384 -26.64 11.75 -12.22
C ASP A 384 -25.66 12.04 -11.07
N ASP A 385 -25.93 11.50 -9.88
CA ASP A 385 -25.07 11.68 -8.69
C ASP A 385 -24.26 10.41 -8.42
N TRP A 386 -22.95 10.54 -8.47
CA TRP A 386 -22.01 9.45 -8.20
C TRP A 386 -22.12 8.85 -6.78
N LYS A 387 -22.54 9.64 -5.78
CA LYS A 387 -22.75 9.16 -4.40
C LYS A 387 -23.99 8.27 -4.33
N GLU A 388 -25.07 8.70 -4.99
CA GLU A 388 -26.25 7.89 -5.13
C GLU A 388 -25.96 6.62 -5.92
N ALA A 389 -25.12 6.71 -6.97
CA ALA A 389 -24.71 5.56 -7.76
C ALA A 389 -23.97 4.51 -6.92
N ILE A 390 -23.04 4.92 -6.04
CA ILE A 390 -22.35 4.01 -5.09
C ILE A 390 -23.38 3.35 -4.16
N ALA A 391 -24.31 4.13 -3.59
CA ALA A 391 -25.33 3.60 -2.70
C ALA A 391 -26.25 2.58 -3.41
N MET A 392 -26.66 2.89 -4.65
CA MET A 392 -27.48 1.99 -5.47
C MET A 392 -26.75 0.69 -5.80
N ALA A 393 -25.47 0.76 -6.16
CA ALA A 393 -24.65 -0.40 -6.47
C ALA A 393 -24.40 -1.29 -5.24
N CYS A 394 -24.25 -0.68 -4.04
CA CYS A 394 -24.05 -1.39 -2.79
C CYS A 394 -25.34 -1.99 -2.18
N LYS A 395 -26.51 -1.49 -2.57
CA LYS A 395 -27.80 -1.88 -1.99
C LYS A 395 -28.08 -3.38 -1.96
N PRO A 396 -27.79 -4.18 -3.01
CA PRO A 396 -27.98 -5.63 -2.95
C PRO A 396 -27.14 -6.30 -1.86
N LEU A 397 -25.90 -5.85 -1.66
CA LEU A 397 -24.99 -6.41 -0.66
C LEU A 397 -25.48 -6.09 0.76
N ILE A 398 -25.98 -4.89 1.01
CA ILE A 398 -26.59 -4.49 2.29
C ILE A 398 -27.85 -5.31 2.56
N LYS A 399 -28.74 -5.43 1.57
CA LYS A 399 -30.00 -6.20 1.69
C LYS A 399 -29.74 -7.65 2.10
N ASN A 400 -28.68 -8.26 1.58
CA ASN A 400 -28.31 -9.64 1.88
C ASN A 400 -27.38 -9.76 3.12
N GLY A 401 -27.13 -8.64 3.82
CA GLY A 401 -26.34 -8.63 5.05
C GLY A 401 -24.83 -8.91 4.87
N LEU A 402 -24.31 -8.81 3.64
CA LEU A 402 -22.90 -9.07 3.33
C LEU A 402 -22.00 -7.91 3.73
N VAL A 403 -22.52 -6.70 3.69
CA VAL A 403 -21.86 -5.47 4.18
C VAL A 403 -22.82 -4.68 5.07
N LYS A 404 -22.27 -3.84 5.95
CA LYS A 404 -23.04 -2.94 6.80
C LYS A 404 -23.47 -1.68 6.02
N PRO A 405 -24.56 -0.97 6.42
CA PRO A 405 -24.96 0.28 5.78
C PRO A 405 -23.88 1.36 5.76
N GLU A 406 -23.06 1.43 6.81
CA GLU A 406 -21.95 2.37 6.98
C GLU A 406 -20.87 2.22 5.89
N TYR A 407 -20.84 1.09 5.20
CA TYR A 407 -19.91 0.82 4.11
C TYR A 407 -20.08 1.81 2.94
N VAL A 408 -21.30 2.29 2.69
CA VAL A 408 -21.59 3.29 1.64
C VAL A 408 -20.93 4.63 1.96
N GLU A 409 -21.12 5.12 3.20
CA GLU A 409 -20.55 6.41 3.63
C GLU A 409 -19.01 6.35 3.58
N GLU A 410 -18.45 5.23 3.97
CA GLU A 410 -17.01 5.00 3.92
C GLU A 410 -16.47 5.05 2.48
N MET A 411 -17.08 4.33 1.53
CA MET A 411 -16.71 4.37 0.11
C MET A 411 -16.79 5.79 -0.46
N ILE A 412 -17.85 6.53 -0.16
CA ILE A 412 -18.02 7.93 -0.57
C ILE A 412 -16.88 8.80 -0.01
N HIS A 413 -16.56 8.64 1.27
CA HIS A 413 -15.48 9.38 1.92
C HIS A 413 -14.10 9.08 1.29
N ILE A 414 -13.84 7.82 0.95
CA ILE A 414 -12.62 7.40 0.29
C ILE A 414 -12.49 8.06 -1.09
N VAL A 415 -13.55 8.02 -1.92
CA VAL A 415 -13.56 8.68 -3.24
C VAL A 415 -13.37 10.20 -3.13
N GLN A 416 -13.97 10.84 -2.11
CA GLN A 416 -13.82 12.28 -1.87
C GLN A 416 -12.38 12.68 -1.53
N ASN A 417 -11.70 11.89 -0.70
CA ASN A 417 -10.38 12.23 -0.19
C ASN A 417 -9.24 11.82 -1.12
N LEU A 418 -9.30 10.62 -1.67
CA LEU A 418 -8.24 10.03 -2.49
C LEU A 418 -8.45 10.26 -3.99
N GLY A 419 -9.62 10.75 -4.40
CA GLY A 419 -9.92 11.04 -5.80
C GLY A 419 -10.32 9.81 -6.61
N ASN A 420 -10.10 9.87 -7.94
CA ASN A 420 -10.63 8.90 -8.90
C ASN A 420 -9.74 7.67 -9.12
N TYR A 421 -8.86 7.32 -8.17
CA TYR A 421 -7.98 6.16 -8.30
C TYR A 421 -8.74 4.82 -8.46
N MET A 422 -10.02 4.80 -8.06
CA MET A 422 -10.90 3.63 -8.24
C MET A 422 -11.35 3.43 -9.70
N VAL A 423 -11.06 4.39 -10.60
CA VAL A 423 -11.40 4.32 -12.03
C VAL A 423 -10.11 4.08 -12.84
N PHE A 424 -9.47 2.94 -12.65
CA PHE A 424 -8.24 2.58 -13.38
C PHE A 424 -8.50 1.89 -14.72
N ILE A 425 -9.74 1.46 -14.97
CA ILE A 425 -10.23 1.06 -16.29
C ILE A 425 -11.20 2.15 -16.77
N PRO A 426 -11.04 2.70 -17.98
CA PRO A 426 -11.90 3.75 -18.49
C PRO A 426 -13.38 3.41 -18.36
N GLU A 427 -14.18 4.31 -17.76
CA GLU A 427 -15.61 4.21 -17.50
C GLU A 427 -16.03 3.09 -16.53
N ILE A 428 -15.09 2.42 -15.84
CA ILE A 428 -15.40 1.38 -14.84
C ILE A 428 -14.80 1.79 -13.48
N ALA A 429 -15.64 1.98 -12.48
CA ALA A 429 -15.24 2.27 -11.11
C ALA A 429 -15.24 0.98 -10.27
N PHE A 430 -14.13 0.71 -9.57
CA PHE A 430 -13.99 -0.38 -8.61
C PHE A 430 -14.04 0.18 -7.20
N VAL A 431 -15.22 0.26 -6.61
CA VAL A 431 -15.45 0.94 -5.34
C VAL A 431 -15.35 -0.05 -4.18
N HIS A 432 -14.54 0.27 -3.18
CA HIS A 432 -14.36 -0.57 -2.01
C HIS A 432 -14.09 0.27 -0.76
N GLY A 433 -14.35 -0.29 0.40
CA GLY A 433 -14.12 0.28 1.72
C GLY A 433 -13.28 -0.65 2.60
N ARG A 434 -13.22 -0.37 3.91
CA ARG A 434 -12.46 -1.17 4.88
C ARG A 434 -13.19 -2.46 5.23
N LYS A 435 -12.42 -3.49 5.58
CA LYS A 435 -12.93 -4.82 5.95
C LYS A 435 -13.86 -4.84 7.18
N ASP A 436 -13.76 -3.84 8.07
CA ASP A 436 -14.53 -3.78 9.32
C ASP A 436 -16.05 -3.68 9.08
N ASN A 437 -16.45 -3.20 7.91
CA ASN A 437 -17.84 -3.08 7.48
C ASN A 437 -18.27 -4.20 6.52
N VAL A 438 -17.42 -5.19 6.26
CA VAL A 438 -17.70 -6.36 5.41
C VAL A 438 -17.85 -7.61 6.28
N ARG A 439 -18.87 -8.45 6.02
CA ARG A 439 -19.11 -9.71 6.72
C ARG A 439 -18.67 -10.93 5.93
N GLU A 440 -18.79 -10.85 4.62
CA GLU A 440 -18.39 -11.91 3.69
C GLU A 440 -17.81 -11.28 2.42
N ASN A 441 -16.85 -11.94 1.78
CA ASN A 441 -16.32 -11.51 0.49
C ASN A 441 -17.45 -11.47 -0.54
N CYS A 442 -17.67 -10.32 -1.15
CA CYS A 442 -18.78 -10.11 -2.06
C CYS A 442 -18.46 -9.09 -3.15
N ILE A 443 -19.14 -9.23 -4.28
CA ILE A 443 -19.07 -8.30 -5.40
C ILE A 443 -20.50 -7.95 -5.84
N SER A 444 -20.74 -6.67 -6.15
CA SER A 444 -21.92 -6.28 -6.94
C SER A 444 -21.51 -5.45 -8.14
N LEU A 445 -22.34 -5.50 -9.18
CA LEU A 445 -22.13 -4.77 -10.42
C LEU A 445 -23.38 -3.95 -10.75
N MET A 446 -23.16 -2.68 -11.08
CA MET A 446 -24.22 -1.82 -11.62
C MET A 446 -23.74 -1.15 -12.90
N LYS A 447 -24.50 -1.34 -13.99
CA LYS A 447 -24.32 -0.61 -15.23
C LYS A 447 -25.32 0.53 -15.30
N LEU A 448 -24.84 1.72 -15.56
CA LEU A 448 -25.63 2.91 -15.78
C LEU A 448 -26.10 3.00 -17.24
N LYS A 449 -27.26 3.59 -17.44
CA LYS A 449 -27.81 3.87 -18.78
C LYS A 449 -26.95 4.89 -19.53
N HIS A 450 -26.51 5.93 -18.83
CA HIS A 450 -25.62 6.97 -19.32
C HIS A 450 -24.41 7.10 -18.40
N PRO A 451 -23.22 7.43 -18.93
CA PRO A 451 -22.08 7.76 -18.08
C PRO A 451 -22.36 8.94 -17.18
N ILE A 452 -21.85 8.92 -15.97
CA ILE A 452 -21.91 10.01 -15.00
C ILE A 452 -20.53 10.53 -14.66
N ASP A 453 -20.45 11.79 -14.25
CA ASP A 453 -19.24 12.38 -13.71
C ASP A 453 -18.96 11.83 -12.32
N PHE A 454 -17.89 11.06 -12.18
CA PHE A 454 -17.56 10.31 -10.96
C PHE A 454 -16.41 10.95 -10.19
N GLY A 455 -16.67 11.24 -8.91
CA GLY A 455 -15.67 11.80 -7.99
C GLY A 455 -15.80 13.32 -7.76
N SER A 456 -14.93 13.86 -6.89
CA SER A 456 -15.02 15.24 -6.44
C SER A 456 -13.93 16.18 -6.99
N LYS A 457 -12.78 15.64 -7.43
CA LYS A 457 -11.59 16.44 -7.76
C LYS A 457 -11.27 16.51 -9.26
N ALA A 458 -11.61 15.50 -10.02
CA ALA A 458 -11.43 15.47 -11.48
C ALA A 458 -12.65 14.79 -12.10
N LYS A 459 -13.10 15.30 -13.23
CA LYS A 459 -14.21 14.69 -13.97
C LYS A 459 -13.70 13.43 -14.66
N VAL A 460 -14.32 12.29 -14.32
CA VAL A 460 -14.08 11.00 -14.97
C VAL A 460 -15.43 10.37 -15.24
N ASP A 461 -15.71 10.09 -16.50
CA ASP A 461 -16.93 9.42 -16.89
C ASP A 461 -16.93 7.96 -16.43
N VAL A 462 -17.97 7.55 -15.70
CA VAL A 462 -18.18 6.18 -15.25
C VAL A 462 -19.54 5.67 -15.72
N LYS A 463 -19.53 4.50 -16.34
CA LYS A 463 -20.71 3.80 -16.84
C LYS A 463 -20.98 2.49 -16.09
N VAL A 464 -19.94 1.88 -15.52
CA VAL A 464 -20.04 0.66 -14.74
C VAL A 464 -19.47 0.89 -13.35
N ILE A 465 -20.21 0.53 -12.31
CA ILE A 465 -19.76 0.59 -10.92
C ILE A 465 -19.74 -0.83 -10.37
N ILE A 466 -18.59 -1.23 -9.87
CA ILE A 466 -18.36 -2.52 -9.24
C ILE A 466 -18.00 -2.26 -7.78
N VAL A 467 -18.82 -2.76 -6.86
CA VAL A 467 -18.55 -2.69 -5.43
C VAL A 467 -17.90 -3.97 -4.97
N LEU A 468 -16.78 -3.86 -4.27
CA LEU A 468 -16.01 -4.96 -3.74
C LEU A 468 -16.07 -4.94 -2.22
N GLY A 469 -16.59 -6.00 -1.60
CA GLY A 469 -16.51 -6.23 -0.16
C GLY A 469 -15.52 -7.36 0.11
N ASN A 470 -14.38 -7.05 0.72
CA ASN A 470 -13.33 -8.03 1.02
C ASN A 470 -13.01 -8.08 2.50
N ILE A 471 -13.10 -9.27 3.13
CA ILE A 471 -12.61 -9.56 4.48
C ILE A 471 -11.16 -10.03 4.43
N THR A 472 -10.88 -10.88 3.46
CA THR A 472 -9.59 -11.47 3.14
C THR A 472 -9.12 -10.93 1.79
N GLU A 473 -8.02 -11.39 1.32
CA GLU A 473 -7.32 -11.00 0.08
C GLU A 473 -8.23 -10.61 -1.09
N ASN A 474 -7.76 -9.68 -1.92
CA ASN A 474 -8.48 -9.17 -3.11
C ASN A 474 -8.55 -10.19 -4.28
N GLU A 475 -8.65 -11.49 -3.99
CA GLU A 475 -8.77 -12.54 -5.02
C GLU A 475 -9.90 -12.26 -6.01
N ASN A 476 -11.02 -11.77 -5.51
CA ASN A 476 -12.18 -11.46 -6.32
C ASN A 476 -11.94 -10.30 -7.31
N LEU A 477 -11.22 -9.26 -6.86
CA LEU A 477 -10.83 -8.15 -7.74
C LEU A 477 -9.89 -8.65 -8.84
N ALA A 478 -8.93 -9.44 -8.45
CA ALA A 478 -7.94 -10.01 -9.33
C ALA A 478 -8.57 -10.82 -10.48
N ASP A 479 -9.43 -11.78 -10.14
CA ASP A 479 -10.15 -12.59 -11.13
C ASP A 479 -11.06 -11.75 -12.02
N LEU A 480 -11.80 -10.80 -11.43
CA LEU A 480 -12.69 -9.93 -12.18
C LEU A 480 -11.92 -9.07 -13.20
N VAL A 481 -10.82 -8.49 -12.78
CA VAL A 481 -10.02 -7.64 -13.67
C VAL A 481 -9.34 -8.48 -14.75
N ARG A 482 -8.92 -9.72 -14.46
CA ARG A 482 -8.43 -10.66 -15.47
C ARG A 482 -9.49 -10.95 -16.54
N ILE A 483 -10.72 -11.22 -16.12
CA ILE A 483 -11.83 -11.47 -17.05
C ILE A 483 -12.09 -10.22 -17.91
N LEU A 484 -12.07 -9.04 -17.30
CA LEU A 484 -12.28 -7.78 -18.02
C LEU A 484 -11.14 -7.46 -18.98
N ALA A 485 -9.90 -7.82 -18.63
CA ALA A 485 -8.73 -7.61 -19.50
C ALA A 485 -8.69 -8.56 -20.72
N TRP A 486 -9.51 -9.61 -20.72
CA TRP A 486 -9.55 -10.57 -21.82
C TRP A 486 -10.26 -10.00 -23.07
N GLU A 487 -9.61 -10.11 -24.22
CA GLU A 487 -10.13 -9.62 -25.51
C GLU A 487 -10.76 -8.22 -25.42
N ASN A 488 -12.05 -8.12 -25.72
CA ASN A 488 -12.84 -6.88 -25.76
C ASN A 488 -13.79 -6.75 -24.55
N ASN A 489 -13.59 -7.54 -23.47
CA ASN A 489 -14.52 -7.57 -22.36
C ASN A 489 -14.66 -6.21 -21.63
N MET A 490 -13.59 -5.41 -21.59
CA MET A 490 -13.64 -4.04 -21.04
C MET A 490 -14.63 -3.14 -21.79
N GLU A 491 -14.75 -3.30 -23.10
CA GLU A 491 -15.73 -2.56 -23.89
C GLU A 491 -17.11 -3.22 -23.82
N ARG A 492 -17.17 -4.55 -23.86
CA ARG A 492 -18.43 -5.29 -23.82
C ARG A 492 -19.22 -5.04 -22.53
N ILE A 493 -18.56 -5.00 -21.37
CA ILE A 493 -19.22 -4.81 -20.06
C ILE A 493 -19.96 -3.46 -19.98
N LYS A 494 -19.52 -2.45 -20.71
CA LYS A 494 -20.16 -1.13 -20.78
C LYS A 494 -21.48 -1.13 -21.56
N HIS A 495 -21.73 -2.20 -22.32
CA HIS A 495 -22.89 -2.30 -23.22
C HIS A 495 -23.86 -3.44 -22.87
N ILE A 496 -23.49 -4.33 -21.93
CA ILE A 496 -24.38 -5.41 -21.48
C ILE A 496 -25.66 -4.87 -20.87
N SER A 497 -26.76 -5.60 -21.06
CA SER A 497 -28.09 -5.23 -20.57
C SER A 497 -28.77 -6.34 -19.76
N SER A 498 -28.16 -7.50 -19.67
CA SER A 498 -28.68 -8.64 -18.89
C SER A 498 -27.58 -9.45 -18.23
N TYR A 499 -27.96 -10.29 -17.29
CA TYR A 499 -27.03 -11.21 -16.62
C TYR A 499 -26.50 -12.29 -17.58
N GLU A 500 -27.32 -12.75 -18.53
CA GLU A 500 -26.90 -13.69 -19.56
C GLU A 500 -25.79 -13.09 -20.45
N GLU A 501 -25.93 -11.81 -20.82
CA GLU A 501 -24.89 -11.11 -21.54
C GLU A 501 -23.61 -10.97 -20.70
N LEU A 502 -23.72 -10.72 -19.38
CA LEU A 502 -22.59 -10.70 -18.47
C LEU A 502 -21.88 -12.06 -18.44
N LEU A 503 -22.61 -13.16 -18.35
CA LEU A 503 -22.05 -14.53 -18.36
C LEU A 503 -21.35 -14.87 -19.68
N SER A 504 -21.68 -14.19 -20.77
CA SER A 504 -21.03 -14.34 -22.06
C SER A 504 -19.62 -13.74 -22.16
N LEU A 505 -19.18 -12.98 -21.13
CA LEU A 505 -17.81 -12.50 -21.03
C LEU A 505 -16.88 -13.69 -20.74
N ARG A 506 -16.09 -14.06 -21.76
CA ARG A 506 -15.19 -15.22 -21.68
C ARG A 506 -13.96 -14.88 -20.84
N SER A 507 -13.45 -15.86 -20.15
CA SER A 507 -12.10 -15.89 -19.61
C SER A 507 -11.24 -16.85 -20.46
N GLU A 508 -9.93 -16.79 -20.33
CA GLU A 508 -9.03 -17.80 -20.89
C GLU A 508 -9.45 -19.18 -20.36
N GLU A 509 -10.12 -19.98 -21.17
CA GLU A 509 -10.35 -21.37 -20.84
C GLU A 509 -9.00 -22.09 -20.88
N GLY A 510 -8.60 -22.69 -19.77
CA GLY A 510 -7.59 -23.75 -19.82
C GLY A 510 -8.05 -24.79 -20.84
N GLY A 511 -7.25 -24.96 -21.91
CA GLY A 511 -7.56 -25.87 -22.99
C GLY A 511 -7.96 -27.25 -22.52
N GLY A 512 -9.24 -27.46 -22.37
CA GLY A 512 -9.90 -28.75 -22.23
C GLY A 512 -10.41 -29.15 -23.58
N SER A 513 -9.65 -30.05 -24.20
CA SER A 513 -10.00 -30.79 -25.42
C SER A 513 -11.47 -31.20 -25.46
N LEU A 514 -12.13 -30.89 -26.58
CA LEU A 514 -13.15 -31.76 -27.13
C LEU A 514 -12.51 -33.05 -27.64
#